data_d89900a2335d8ffdd84ff22faabe8091
#
_entry.id   d89900a2335d8ffdd84ff22faabe8091
#
_cell.length_a   1.000
_cell.length_b   1.000
_cell.length_c   1.000
_cell.angle_alpha   90.00
_cell.angle_beta   90.00
_cell.angle_gamma   90.00
#
_symmetry.space_group_name_H-M   'P 1'
#
loop_
_entity.id
_entity.type
_entity.pdbx_description
1 polymer ?
#
loop_
_entity_poly.entity_id
_entity_poly.type
_entity_poly.pdbx_seq_one_letter_code
_entity_poly.pdbx_strand_id
1 'polypeptide(L)'
;FIRAHASRGVADEAWYDEQLVFLLARMQSHHQRLLEQVDRIALIRPATRREVYRRIALATDFLHTNYAQDVDLSTLAKMAYLSKYHFLRLFTLVHGVTPRTYLQRKRINVAIRLLESTRMTMSEVSASVGFAEESTLVRQMRRWTQLTPRQVRARVTHGHAAGSSDCSVNQALA
;
A
#
# COMPACT_ATOMS: atom_id res chain seq x y z
N PHE A 1 -29.54 -22.63 27.02
CA PHE A 1 -29.39 -21.78 25.80
C PHE A 1 -28.75 -20.44 26.07
N ILE A 2 -28.84 -19.87 27.28
CA ILE A 2 -28.33 -18.53 27.64
C ILE A 2 -26.82 -18.55 27.96
N ARG A 3 -26.23 -19.70 28.37
CA ARG A 3 -24.78 -19.79 28.69
C ARG A 3 -23.83 -19.84 27.46
N ALA A 4 -24.34 -20.16 26.27
CA ALA A 4 -23.51 -20.23 25.05
C ALA A 4 -23.27 -18.86 24.39
N HIS A 5 -24.01 -17.79 24.76
CA HIS A 5 -23.82 -16.45 24.20
C HIS A 5 -22.81 -15.62 24.97
N ALA A 6 -22.62 -15.88 26.28
CA ALA A 6 -21.64 -15.14 27.10
C ALA A 6 -20.19 -15.49 26.76
N SER A 7 -19.92 -16.72 26.33
CA SER A 7 -18.55 -17.13 25.95
C SER A 7 -18.12 -16.63 24.57
N ARG A 8 -19.05 -16.26 23.68
CA ARG A 8 -18.71 -15.65 22.38
C ARG A 8 -18.29 -14.18 22.54
N GLY A 9 -18.91 -13.44 23.44
CA GLY A 9 -18.58 -12.02 23.65
C GLY A 9 -17.16 -11.80 24.19
N VAL A 10 -16.72 -12.63 25.13
CA VAL A 10 -15.36 -12.50 25.72
C VAL A 10 -14.27 -12.93 24.72
N ALA A 11 -14.55 -13.93 23.88
CA ALA A 11 -13.62 -14.36 22.83
C ALA A 11 -13.49 -13.27 21.73
N ASP A 12 -14.58 -12.58 21.42
CA ASP A 12 -14.57 -11.47 20.46
C ASP A 12 -13.81 -10.26 20.98
N GLU A 13 -13.98 -9.87 22.27
CA GLU A 13 -13.23 -8.77 22.88
C GLU A 13 -11.71 -9.05 22.89
N ALA A 14 -11.27 -10.22 23.29
CA ALA A 14 -9.87 -10.61 23.29
C ALA A 14 -9.28 -10.58 21.86
N TRP A 15 -10.06 -10.98 20.86
CA TRP A 15 -9.66 -10.93 19.47
C TRP A 15 -9.52 -9.48 18.96
N TYR A 16 -10.45 -8.59 19.35
CA TYR A 16 -10.36 -7.16 19.01
C TYR A 16 -9.16 -6.50 19.67
N ASP A 17 -8.87 -6.81 20.93
CA ASP A 17 -7.72 -6.28 21.66
C ASP A 17 -6.40 -6.75 21.00
N GLU A 18 -6.31 -8.01 20.61
CA GLU A 18 -5.13 -8.54 19.91
C GLU A 18 -4.94 -7.87 18.54
N GLN A 19 -6.04 -7.68 17.77
CA GLN A 19 -6.00 -6.97 16.50
C GLN A 19 -5.62 -5.49 16.67
N LEU A 20 -6.11 -4.84 17.72
CA LEU A 20 -5.78 -3.46 18.02
C LEU A 20 -4.30 -3.30 18.39
N VAL A 21 -3.77 -4.17 19.25
CA VAL A 21 -2.34 -4.22 19.60
C VAL A 21 -1.47 -4.46 18.38
N PHE A 22 -1.87 -5.39 17.52
CA PHE A 22 -1.17 -5.67 16.26
C PHE A 22 -1.19 -4.46 15.31
N LEU A 23 -2.34 -3.79 15.19
CA LEU A 23 -2.49 -2.58 14.39
C LEU A 23 -1.61 -1.44 14.93
N LEU A 24 -1.61 -1.22 16.23
CA LEU A 24 -0.79 -0.20 16.90
C LEU A 24 0.71 -0.50 16.72
N ALA A 25 1.14 -1.75 16.91
CA ALA A 25 2.52 -2.15 16.69
C ALA A 25 2.95 -1.94 15.23
N ARG A 26 2.06 -2.23 14.29
CA ARG A 26 2.29 -2.00 12.85
C ARG A 26 2.36 -0.51 12.51
N MET A 27 1.48 0.30 13.09
CA MET A 27 1.54 1.77 12.97
C MET A 27 2.84 2.33 13.55
N GLN A 28 3.27 1.83 14.71
CA GLN A 28 4.50 2.26 15.38
C GLN A 28 5.75 1.88 14.56
N SER A 29 5.79 0.66 14.02
CA SER A 29 6.87 0.23 13.12
C SER A 29 6.92 1.05 11.84
N HIS A 30 5.76 1.39 11.28
CA HIS A 30 5.67 2.28 10.12
C HIS A 30 6.17 3.69 10.45
N HIS A 31 5.77 4.23 11.60
CA HIS A 31 6.23 5.54 12.07
C HIS A 31 7.75 5.58 12.29
N GLN A 32 8.34 4.55 12.89
CA GLN A 32 9.80 4.46 13.06
C GLN A 32 10.54 4.44 11.73
N ARG A 33 10.08 3.64 10.76
CA ARG A 33 10.65 3.64 9.38
C ARG A 33 10.56 5.00 8.71
N LEU A 34 9.49 5.74 8.94
CA LEU A 34 9.32 7.09 8.42
C LEU A 34 10.32 8.06 9.06
N LEU A 35 10.57 7.96 10.36
CA LEU A 35 11.58 8.76 11.05
C LEU A 35 13.00 8.46 10.54
N GLU A 36 13.34 7.20 10.32
CA GLU A 36 14.62 6.80 9.72
C GLU A 36 14.78 7.33 8.29
N GLN A 37 13.70 7.37 7.49
CA GLN A 37 13.71 7.98 6.15
C GLN A 37 13.92 9.49 6.22
N VAL A 38 13.35 10.16 7.22
CA VAL A 38 13.57 11.60 7.47
C VAL A 38 15.03 11.87 7.84
N ASP A 39 15.66 10.98 8.61
CA ASP A 39 17.08 11.12 9.00
C ASP A 39 18.06 10.93 7.84
N ARG A 40 17.68 10.19 6.81
CA ARG A 40 18.46 10.09 5.56
C ARG A 40 18.56 11.41 4.78
N ILE A 41 17.68 12.40 5.07
CA ILE A 41 17.77 13.76 4.54
C ILE A 41 18.79 14.57 5.35
N ALA A 42 19.95 14.00 5.67
CA ALA A 42 20.96 14.54 6.57
C ALA A 42 21.56 15.92 6.16
N LEU A 43 21.26 16.40 4.94
CA LEU A 43 21.76 17.66 4.40
C LEU A 43 20.88 18.88 4.69
N ILE A 44 19.75 18.72 5.40
CA ILE A 44 18.77 19.78 5.60
C ILE A 44 18.53 19.98 7.11
N ARG A 45 18.40 21.24 7.54
CA ARG A 45 18.09 21.60 8.93
C ARG A 45 16.82 20.90 9.43
N PRO A 46 16.71 20.48 10.71
CA PRO A 46 15.59 19.68 11.23
C PRO A 46 14.20 20.28 10.97
N ALA A 47 14.06 21.61 11.06
CA ALA A 47 12.79 22.29 10.78
C ALA A 47 12.39 22.19 9.30
N THR A 48 13.34 22.34 8.39
CA THR A 48 13.14 22.20 6.94
C THR A 48 12.82 20.76 6.56
N ARG A 49 13.43 19.80 7.28
CA ARG A 49 13.23 18.38 7.08
C ARG A 49 11.78 17.96 7.35
N ARG A 50 11.18 18.41 8.47
CA ARG A 50 9.77 18.15 8.79
C ARG A 50 8.83 18.77 7.77
N GLU A 51 9.11 19.97 7.31
CA GLU A 51 8.28 20.64 6.30
C GLU A 51 8.36 19.91 4.94
N VAL A 52 9.53 19.52 4.50
CA VAL A 52 9.71 18.73 3.28
C VAL A 52 8.93 17.41 3.37
N TYR A 53 9.08 16.70 4.50
CA TYR A 53 8.36 15.46 4.72
C TYR A 53 6.83 15.67 4.66
N ARG A 54 6.30 16.70 5.32
CA ARG A 54 4.88 17.04 5.28
C ARG A 54 4.38 17.29 3.87
N ARG A 55 5.13 18.01 3.05
CA ARG A 55 4.79 18.26 1.65
C ARG A 55 4.81 16.99 0.79
N ILE A 56 5.78 16.13 0.99
CA ILE A 56 5.84 14.83 0.30
C ILE A 56 4.68 13.93 0.75
N ALA A 57 4.33 13.92 2.04
CA ALA A 57 3.21 13.17 2.57
C ALA A 57 1.88 13.58 1.92
N LEU A 58 1.61 14.88 1.76
CA LEU A 58 0.40 15.37 1.06
C LEU A 58 0.30 14.80 -0.36
N ALA A 59 1.40 14.83 -1.12
CA ALA A 59 1.41 14.26 -2.47
C ALA A 59 1.25 12.73 -2.45
N THR A 60 1.77 12.06 -1.42
CA THR A 60 1.61 10.60 -1.23
C THR A 60 0.17 10.23 -0.92
N ASP A 61 -0.50 10.99 -0.04
CA ASP A 61 -1.92 10.78 0.29
C ASP A 61 -2.80 10.99 -0.94
N PHE A 62 -2.48 11.99 -1.75
CA PHE A 62 -3.17 12.20 -3.02
C PHE A 62 -3.00 11.01 -3.97
N LEU A 63 -1.80 10.45 -4.11
CA LEU A 63 -1.55 9.22 -4.88
C LEU A 63 -2.36 8.03 -4.33
N HIS A 64 -2.48 7.93 -3.00
CA HIS A 64 -3.25 6.86 -2.36
C HIS A 64 -4.75 6.95 -2.64
N THR A 65 -5.28 8.16 -2.70
CA THR A 65 -6.72 8.40 -2.94
C THR A 65 -7.05 8.32 -4.43
N ASN A 66 -6.15 8.80 -5.30
CA ASN A 66 -6.41 8.93 -6.74
C ASN A 66 -5.61 7.91 -7.57
N TYR A 67 -5.27 6.77 -7.01
CA TYR A 67 -4.41 5.78 -7.68
C TYR A 67 -4.98 5.25 -9.01
N ALA A 68 -6.29 5.22 -9.17
CA ALA A 68 -6.94 4.76 -10.40
C ALA A 68 -6.91 5.78 -11.54
N GLN A 69 -6.65 7.05 -11.23
CA GLN A 69 -6.62 8.14 -12.20
C GLN A 69 -5.22 8.32 -12.77
N ASP A 70 -5.13 9.00 -13.92
CA ASP A 70 -3.86 9.41 -14.48
C ASP A 70 -3.34 10.62 -13.72
N VAL A 71 -2.29 10.41 -12.92
CA VAL A 71 -1.68 11.44 -12.06
C VAL A 71 -0.32 11.79 -12.62
N ASP A 72 -0.17 13.02 -13.10
CA ASP A 72 1.09 13.52 -13.61
C ASP A 72 2.01 14.09 -12.51
N LEU A 73 3.31 14.12 -12.83
CA LEU A 73 4.34 14.64 -11.93
C LEU A 73 4.14 16.14 -11.62
N SER A 74 3.56 16.90 -12.55
CA SER A 74 3.32 18.34 -12.40
C SER A 74 2.31 18.60 -11.30
N THR A 75 1.22 17.84 -11.29
CA THR A 75 0.16 17.91 -10.28
C THR A 75 0.72 17.61 -8.89
N LEU A 76 1.50 16.53 -8.75
CA LEU A 76 2.12 16.18 -7.47
C LEU A 76 3.11 17.23 -6.97
N ALA A 77 3.93 17.78 -7.88
CA ALA A 77 4.90 18.82 -7.54
C ALA A 77 4.21 20.11 -7.08
N LYS A 78 3.11 20.51 -7.76
CA LYS A 78 2.29 21.67 -7.38
C LYS A 78 1.68 21.48 -5.99
N MET A 79 1.13 20.31 -5.69
CA MET A 79 0.56 20.00 -4.37
C MET A 79 1.60 20.07 -3.26
N ALA A 80 2.83 19.65 -3.54
CA ALA A 80 3.96 19.75 -2.61
C ALA A 80 4.60 21.14 -2.55
N TYR A 81 4.12 22.11 -3.34
CA TYR A 81 4.74 23.43 -3.48
C TYR A 81 6.23 23.35 -3.87
N LEU A 82 6.55 22.46 -4.80
CA LEU A 82 7.92 22.19 -5.27
C LEU A 82 7.98 22.26 -6.80
N SER A 83 9.17 22.52 -7.33
CA SER A 83 9.44 22.27 -8.76
C SER A 83 9.42 20.76 -9.05
N LYS A 84 9.11 20.35 -10.28
CA LYS A 84 9.07 18.93 -10.70
C LYS A 84 10.35 18.17 -10.35
N TYR A 85 11.51 18.82 -10.60
CA TYR A 85 12.82 18.22 -10.32
C TYR A 85 13.04 18.03 -8.81
N HIS A 86 12.74 19.05 -8.01
CA HIS A 86 12.88 19.00 -6.55
C HIS A 86 11.95 17.97 -5.95
N PHE A 87 10.67 17.93 -6.40
CA PHE A 87 9.71 16.95 -5.97
C PHE A 87 10.17 15.52 -6.26
N LEU A 88 10.58 15.24 -7.52
CA LEU A 88 11.05 13.92 -7.92
C LEU A 88 12.23 13.44 -7.05
N ARG A 89 13.21 14.32 -6.82
CA ARG A 89 14.39 14.02 -6.00
C ARG A 89 14.00 13.73 -4.55
N LEU A 90 13.19 14.58 -3.94
CA LEU A 90 12.80 14.46 -2.54
C LEU A 90 11.84 13.26 -2.33
N PHE A 91 10.89 13.05 -3.23
CA PHE A 91 10.01 11.88 -3.18
C PHE A 91 10.81 10.58 -3.27
N THR A 92 11.76 10.50 -4.21
CA THR A 92 12.63 9.32 -4.35
C THR A 92 13.52 9.12 -3.12
N LEU A 93 14.00 10.21 -2.51
CA LEU A 93 14.78 10.13 -1.28
C LEU A 93 13.95 9.59 -0.10
N VAL A 94 12.69 10.03 0.02
CA VAL A 94 11.78 9.60 1.10
C VAL A 94 11.29 8.16 0.89
N HIS A 95 10.86 7.82 -0.32
CA HIS A 95 10.21 6.54 -0.60
C HIS A 95 11.12 5.48 -1.22
N GLY A 96 12.36 5.82 -1.59
CA GLY A 96 13.29 4.91 -2.26
C GLY A 96 12.94 4.60 -3.71
N VAL A 97 11.82 5.10 -4.21
CA VAL A 97 11.30 4.87 -5.57
C VAL A 97 10.67 6.13 -6.15
N THR A 98 10.59 6.20 -7.49
CA THR A 98 9.93 7.34 -8.14
C THR A 98 8.42 7.36 -7.89
N PRO A 99 7.74 8.52 -7.98
CA PRO A 99 6.28 8.61 -7.84
C PRO A 99 5.51 7.67 -8.78
N ARG A 100 5.98 7.53 -10.03
CA ARG A 100 5.40 6.62 -11.01
C ARG A 100 5.50 5.15 -10.58
N THR A 101 6.67 4.75 -10.09
CA THR A 101 6.89 3.39 -9.57
C THR A 101 6.05 3.13 -8.32
N TYR A 102 5.96 4.13 -7.43
CA TYR A 102 5.13 4.08 -6.24
C TYR A 102 3.65 3.89 -6.59
N LEU A 103 3.12 4.67 -7.54
CA LEU A 103 1.74 4.54 -8.03
C LEU A 103 1.49 3.16 -8.64
N GLN A 104 2.40 2.65 -9.45
CA GLN A 104 2.27 1.32 -10.03
C GLN A 104 2.21 0.22 -8.97
N ARG A 105 3.07 0.28 -7.95
CA ARG A 105 3.04 -0.66 -6.82
C ARG A 105 1.69 -0.59 -6.09
N LYS A 106 1.19 0.62 -5.82
CA LYS A 106 -0.11 0.82 -5.19
C LYS A 106 -1.24 0.19 -5.99
N ARG A 107 -1.29 0.41 -7.30
CA ARG A 107 -2.28 -0.18 -8.22
C ARG A 107 -2.24 -1.72 -8.18
N ILE A 108 -1.04 -2.30 -8.21
CA ILE A 108 -0.86 -3.75 -8.14
C ILE A 108 -1.34 -4.30 -6.79
N ASN A 109 -1.02 -3.66 -5.68
CA ASN A 109 -1.48 -4.08 -4.37
C ASN A 109 -3.01 -4.05 -4.24
N VAL A 110 -3.66 -3.04 -4.83
CA VAL A 110 -5.12 -2.99 -4.89
C VAL A 110 -5.68 -4.10 -5.79
N ALA A 111 -5.07 -4.31 -6.97
CA ALA A 111 -5.48 -5.37 -7.89
C ALA A 111 -5.40 -6.77 -7.25
N ILE A 112 -4.33 -7.05 -6.50
CA ILE A 112 -4.19 -8.31 -5.76
C ILE A 112 -5.35 -8.48 -4.78
N ARG A 113 -5.65 -7.47 -3.97
CA ARG A 113 -6.77 -7.53 -3.01
C ARG A 113 -8.11 -7.73 -3.70
N LEU A 114 -8.36 -7.06 -4.84
CA LEU A 114 -9.60 -7.27 -5.60
C LEU A 114 -9.70 -8.69 -6.15
N LEU A 115 -8.59 -9.25 -6.64
CA LEU A 115 -8.54 -10.64 -7.11
C LEU A 115 -8.76 -11.65 -5.99
N GLU A 116 -8.32 -11.35 -4.78
CA GLU A 116 -8.49 -12.19 -3.59
C GLU A 116 -9.89 -12.10 -3.00
N SER A 117 -10.48 -10.90 -2.96
CA SER A 117 -11.73 -10.64 -2.26
C SER A 117 -12.98 -10.62 -3.14
N THR A 118 -12.84 -10.64 -4.47
CA THR A 118 -13.96 -10.49 -5.40
C THR A 118 -13.90 -11.51 -6.54
N ARG A 119 -15.03 -11.61 -7.28
CA ARG A 119 -15.13 -12.40 -8.51
C ARG A 119 -15.00 -11.55 -9.78
N MET A 120 -14.51 -10.31 -9.66
CA MET A 120 -14.32 -9.42 -10.81
C MET A 120 -13.46 -10.09 -11.88
N THR A 121 -13.78 -9.84 -13.14
CA THR A 121 -12.94 -10.25 -14.28
C THR A 121 -11.63 -9.49 -14.28
N MET A 122 -10.64 -9.96 -15.04
CA MET A 122 -9.36 -9.25 -15.18
C MET A 122 -9.54 -7.86 -15.80
N SER A 123 -10.46 -7.73 -16.74
CA SER A 123 -10.79 -6.46 -17.38
C SER A 123 -11.36 -5.45 -16.36
N GLU A 124 -12.32 -5.89 -15.54
CA GLU A 124 -12.91 -5.05 -14.48
C GLU A 124 -11.86 -4.65 -13.44
N VAL A 125 -11.00 -5.57 -13.00
CA VAL A 125 -9.89 -5.27 -12.07
C VAL A 125 -8.94 -4.25 -12.70
N SER A 126 -8.54 -4.46 -13.97
CA SER A 126 -7.63 -3.56 -14.70
C SER A 126 -8.19 -2.14 -14.76
N ALA A 127 -9.45 -1.98 -15.15
CA ALA A 127 -10.13 -0.70 -15.20
C ALA A 127 -10.24 -0.06 -13.81
N SER A 128 -10.60 -0.82 -12.78
CA SER A 128 -10.77 -0.32 -11.40
C SER A 128 -9.47 0.21 -10.78
N VAL A 129 -8.31 -0.31 -11.19
CA VAL A 129 -7.01 0.13 -10.67
C VAL A 129 -6.28 1.10 -11.60
N GLY A 130 -6.90 1.51 -12.73
CA GLY A 130 -6.38 2.53 -13.62
C GLY A 130 -5.31 2.04 -14.61
N PHE A 131 -5.33 0.76 -15.00
CA PHE A 131 -4.59 0.27 -16.15
C PHE A 131 -5.48 0.31 -17.40
N ALA A 132 -4.96 0.90 -18.48
CA ALA A 132 -5.67 0.95 -19.75
C ALA A 132 -5.85 -0.43 -20.39
N GLU A 133 -4.88 -1.34 -20.14
CA GLU A 133 -4.87 -2.68 -20.73
C GLU A 133 -4.63 -3.75 -19.67
N GLU A 134 -5.39 -4.83 -19.75
CA GLU A 134 -5.25 -6.03 -18.92
C GLU A 134 -3.85 -6.64 -19.03
N SER A 135 -3.31 -6.72 -20.23
CA SER A 135 -1.97 -7.22 -20.52
C SER A 135 -0.87 -6.49 -19.74
N THR A 136 -1.03 -5.18 -19.56
CA THR A 136 -0.11 -4.34 -18.79
C THR A 136 -0.20 -4.66 -17.30
N LEU A 137 -1.41 -4.81 -16.75
CA LEU A 137 -1.60 -5.23 -15.35
C LEU A 137 -0.94 -6.58 -15.09
N VAL A 138 -1.23 -7.59 -15.94
CA VAL A 138 -0.67 -8.96 -15.79
C VAL A 138 0.85 -8.94 -15.80
N ARG A 139 1.45 -8.22 -16.77
CA ARG A 139 2.91 -8.09 -16.88
C ARG A 139 3.51 -7.42 -15.64
N GLN A 140 2.90 -6.35 -15.14
CA GLN A 140 3.38 -5.65 -13.94
C GLN A 140 3.20 -6.50 -12.68
N MET A 141 2.07 -7.17 -12.50
CA MET A 141 1.89 -8.13 -11.41
C MET A 141 3.00 -9.18 -11.40
N ARG A 142 3.24 -9.81 -12.54
CA ARG A 142 4.26 -10.85 -12.66
C ARG A 142 5.66 -10.32 -12.33
N ARG A 143 5.95 -9.09 -12.76
CA ARG A 143 7.24 -8.42 -12.47
C ARG A 143 7.46 -8.17 -10.98
N TRP A 144 6.42 -7.76 -10.25
CA TRP A 144 6.55 -7.33 -8.85
C TRP A 144 6.32 -8.46 -7.84
N THR A 145 5.46 -9.42 -8.17
CA THR A 145 5.03 -10.47 -7.23
C THR A 145 5.48 -11.86 -7.63
N GLN A 146 6.00 -12.03 -8.85
CA GLN A 146 6.31 -13.32 -9.47
C GLN A 146 5.06 -14.23 -9.62
N LEU A 147 3.85 -13.69 -9.41
CA LEU A 147 2.59 -14.42 -9.46
C LEU A 147 1.75 -14.00 -10.66
N THR A 148 1.01 -14.97 -11.19
CA THR A 148 -0.06 -14.71 -12.15
C THR A 148 -1.38 -14.43 -11.43
N PRO A 149 -2.34 -13.69 -12.04
CA PRO A 149 -3.67 -13.47 -11.47
C PRO A 149 -4.39 -14.75 -11.06
N ARG A 150 -4.23 -15.81 -11.85
CA ARG A 150 -4.79 -17.13 -11.55
C ARG A 150 -4.20 -17.73 -10.26
N GLN A 151 -2.90 -17.59 -10.06
CA GLN A 151 -2.23 -18.05 -8.84
C GLN A 151 -2.66 -17.23 -7.62
N VAL A 152 -2.88 -15.92 -7.77
CA VAL A 152 -3.41 -15.07 -6.70
C VAL A 152 -4.80 -15.55 -6.29
N ARG A 153 -5.72 -15.79 -7.23
CA ARG A 153 -7.05 -16.32 -6.93
C ARG A 153 -7.02 -17.73 -6.30
N ALA A 154 -6.13 -18.60 -6.78
CA ALA A 154 -6.01 -19.96 -6.26
C ALA A 154 -5.55 -19.99 -4.79
N ARG A 155 -4.77 -19.02 -4.32
CA ARG A 155 -4.36 -18.92 -2.92
C ARG A 155 -5.53 -18.77 -1.96
N VAL A 156 -6.54 -18.02 -2.34
CA VAL A 156 -7.74 -17.81 -1.51
C VAL A 156 -8.57 -19.09 -1.41
N THR A 157 -8.70 -19.85 -2.50
CA THR A 157 -9.45 -21.11 -2.50
C THR A 157 -8.79 -22.22 -1.66
N HIS A 158 -7.47 -22.16 -1.50
CA HIS A 158 -6.70 -23.13 -0.68
C HIS A 158 -6.49 -22.63 0.77
N GLY A 159 -6.53 -21.32 1.01
CA GLY A 159 -6.35 -20.72 2.35
C GLY A 159 -7.53 -20.90 3.30
N HIS A 160 -8.72 -21.26 2.80
CA HIS A 160 -9.87 -21.66 3.64
C HIS A 160 -9.75 -23.08 4.20
N ALA A 161 -8.77 -23.86 3.75
CA ALA A 161 -8.54 -25.24 4.19
C ALA A 161 -7.34 -25.40 5.15
N ALA A 162 -6.51 -24.36 5.30
CA ALA A 162 -5.36 -24.39 6.22
C ALA A 162 -5.22 -23.02 6.88
N GLY A 163 -5.59 -22.94 8.14
CA GLY A 163 -5.33 -21.77 8.97
C GLY A 163 -3.83 -21.51 9.08
N SER A 164 -3.51 -20.22 9.17
CA SER A 164 -2.21 -19.61 9.53
C SER A 164 -1.09 -19.63 8.47
N SER A 165 -0.50 -18.45 8.39
CA SER A 165 0.81 -18.08 7.81
C SER A 165 0.90 -17.99 6.28
N ASP A 166 0.70 -16.79 5.74
CA ASP A 166 1.73 -16.15 4.93
C ASP A 166 1.48 -14.66 4.67
N CYS A 167 2.10 -13.81 5.49
CA CYS A 167 2.07 -12.35 5.35
C CYS A 167 3.24 -11.84 4.48
N SER A 168 3.87 -12.71 3.68
CA SER A 168 5.17 -12.43 3.04
C SER A 168 5.09 -11.57 1.77
N VAL A 169 3.93 -11.51 1.10
CA VAL A 169 3.82 -10.76 -0.17
C VAL A 169 3.73 -9.24 0.06
N ASN A 170 3.27 -8.82 1.24
CA ASN A 170 3.13 -7.39 1.56
C ASN A 170 4.47 -6.72 1.95
N GLN A 171 5.52 -7.49 2.26
CA GLN A 171 6.83 -6.95 2.63
C GLN A 171 7.71 -6.58 1.42
N ALA A 172 7.50 -7.17 0.26
CA ALA A 172 8.29 -6.89 -0.93
C ALA A 172 7.88 -5.60 -1.66
N LEU A 173 6.74 -5.00 -1.28
CA LEU A 173 6.14 -3.85 -1.97
C LEU A 173 5.99 -2.61 -1.06
N ALA A 174 6.47 -2.69 0.20
CA ALA A 174 6.47 -1.57 1.14
C ALA A 174 7.70 -0.67 0.97
#